data_c57b48c5368b7afbea67d1ef8b961912
#
_entry.id   c57b48c5368b7afbea67d1ef8b961912
#
_cell.length_a   1.000
_cell.length_b   1.000
_cell.length_c   1.000
_cell.angle_alpha   90.00
_cell.angle_beta   90.00
_cell.angle_gamma   90.00
#
_symmetry.space_group_name_H-M   'P 1'
#
loop_
_entity.id
_entity.type
_entity.pdbx_description
1 polymer ?
#
loop_
_entity_poly.entity_id
_entity_poly.type
_entity_poly.pdbx_seq_one_letter_code
_entity_poly.pdbx_strand_id
1 'polypeptide(L)'
;MATSPEELTVSWEEDGIEVIKELDKRILSKGAWTTILFRYQDWNRSKQEYSGDKYTIRRYQKRNGQYQQKSKFNISSRDQAQQIVDALNEWLKD
;
A
#
# COMPACT_ATOMS: atom_id res chain seq x y z
N MET A 1 9.75 14.65 -4.12
CA MET A 1 8.35 14.30 -4.40
C MET A 1 8.25 13.38 -5.58
N ALA A 2 7.26 12.50 -5.57
CA ALA A 2 7.14 11.48 -6.62
C ALA A 2 6.63 12.08 -7.92
N THR A 3 7.34 11.83 -9.02
CA THR A 3 6.97 12.24 -10.36
C THR A 3 6.56 11.07 -11.23
N SER A 4 6.69 9.84 -10.71
CA SER A 4 6.25 8.62 -11.40
C SER A 4 5.66 7.65 -10.39
N PRO A 5 4.76 6.75 -10.83
CA PRO A 5 4.19 5.75 -9.92
C PRO A 5 5.25 4.86 -9.26
N GLU A 6 6.35 4.60 -9.95
CA GLU A 6 7.41 3.76 -9.43
C GLU A 6 8.09 4.35 -8.21
N GLU A 7 8.04 5.66 -8.04
CA GLU A 7 8.64 6.35 -6.90
C GLU A 7 7.74 6.42 -5.67
N LEU A 8 6.45 6.10 -5.84
CA LEU A 8 5.50 6.15 -4.73
C LEU A 8 5.75 5.02 -3.76
N THR A 9 5.74 5.34 -2.46
CA THR A 9 6.02 4.36 -1.42
C THR A 9 5.21 4.67 -0.17
N VAL A 10 4.99 3.64 0.64
CA VAL A 10 4.42 3.80 1.97
C VAL A 10 5.49 3.83 3.06
N SER A 11 6.75 3.61 2.69
CA SER A 11 7.86 3.60 3.66
C SER A 11 7.95 4.93 4.39
N TRP A 12 8.17 4.86 5.69
CA TRP A 12 8.26 6.03 6.54
C TRP A 12 9.26 5.80 7.66
N GLU A 13 10.10 6.79 7.89
CA GLU A 13 11.17 6.68 8.89
C GLU A 13 11.00 7.78 9.94
N GLU A 14 11.18 7.41 11.22
CA GLU A 14 11.17 8.35 12.32
C GLU A 14 12.33 8.00 13.27
N ASP A 15 13.09 9.01 13.67
CA ASP A 15 14.19 8.84 14.62
C ASP A 15 15.15 7.72 14.23
N GLY A 16 15.44 7.60 12.93
CA GLY A 16 16.37 6.60 12.43
C GLY A 16 15.79 5.19 12.30
N ILE A 17 14.50 5.02 12.59
CA ILE A 17 13.83 3.72 12.51
C ILE A 17 12.81 3.76 11.36
N GLU A 18 12.85 2.77 10.48
CA GLU A 18 11.86 2.62 9.43
C GLU A 18 10.57 2.08 10.05
N VAL A 19 9.67 3.00 10.47
CA VAL A 19 8.46 2.62 11.20
C VAL A 19 7.41 1.99 10.30
N ILE A 20 7.42 2.33 9.00
CA ILE A 20 6.62 1.62 7.99
C ILE A 20 7.60 1.17 6.92
N LYS A 21 7.63 -0.13 6.70
CA LYS A 21 8.59 -0.76 5.79
C LYS A 21 7.84 -1.39 4.64
N GLU A 22 7.99 -0.81 3.45
CA GLU A 22 7.41 -1.39 2.24
C GLU A 22 8.16 -2.67 1.88
N LEU A 23 7.44 -3.76 1.69
CA LEU A 23 8.03 -5.04 1.27
C LEU A 23 7.86 -5.28 -0.22
N ASP A 24 6.71 -4.88 -0.78
CA ASP A 24 6.43 -5.09 -2.19
C ASP A 24 5.30 -4.17 -2.60
N LYS A 25 5.14 -3.97 -3.91
CA LYS A 25 4.02 -3.21 -4.43
C LYS A 25 3.62 -3.70 -5.81
N ARG A 26 2.35 -3.49 -6.14
CA ARG A 26 1.81 -3.77 -7.47
C ARG A 26 1.06 -2.54 -7.93
N ILE A 27 1.45 -2.01 -9.07
CA ILE A 27 0.75 -0.88 -9.67
C ILE A 27 -0.42 -1.44 -10.46
N LEU A 28 -1.64 -1.12 -9.99
CA LEU A 28 -2.86 -1.66 -10.60
C LEU A 28 -3.32 -0.82 -11.78
N SER A 29 -3.09 0.49 -11.72
CA SER A 29 -3.40 1.39 -12.83
C SER A 29 -2.48 2.60 -12.78
N LYS A 30 -2.24 3.17 -13.94
CA LYS A 30 -1.40 4.37 -14.13
C LYS A 30 -2.18 5.43 -14.86
N GLY A 31 -1.72 6.68 -14.76
CA GLY A 31 -2.32 7.80 -15.46
C GLY A 31 -2.51 8.97 -14.51
N ALA A 32 -3.46 9.86 -14.82
CA ALA A 32 -3.80 10.96 -13.93
C ALA A 32 -4.24 10.46 -12.56
N TRP A 33 -4.90 9.30 -12.53
CA TRP A 33 -5.19 8.54 -11.32
C TRP A 33 -4.36 7.26 -11.34
N THR A 34 -3.70 6.98 -10.23
CA THR A 34 -2.85 5.80 -10.09
C THR A 34 -3.28 5.05 -8.84
N THR A 35 -3.47 3.74 -8.98
CA THR A 35 -3.86 2.86 -7.87
C THR A 35 -2.76 1.84 -7.64
N ILE A 36 -2.32 1.74 -6.40
CA ILE A 36 -1.21 0.84 -6.04
C ILE A 36 -1.60 0.00 -4.83
N LEU A 37 -1.32 -1.29 -4.91
CA LEU A 37 -1.43 -2.21 -3.79
C LEU A 37 -0.05 -2.38 -3.17
N PHE A 38 0.07 -2.11 -1.88
CA PHE A 38 1.33 -2.26 -1.15
C PHE A 38 1.24 -3.38 -0.13
N ARG A 39 2.35 -4.10 0.05
CA ARG A 39 2.57 -5.02 1.16
C ARG A 39 3.63 -4.39 2.05
N TYR A 40 3.36 -4.31 3.35
CA TYR A 40 4.26 -3.61 4.26
C TYR A 40 4.20 -4.21 5.65
N GLN A 41 5.14 -3.76 6.51
CA GLN A 41 5.15 -4.08 7.94
C GLN A 41 5.32 -2.79 8.70
N ASP A 42 4.83 -2.73 9.94
CA ASP A 42 5.07 -1.58 10.79
C ASP A 42 5.84 -2.00 12.05
N TRP A 43 6.61 -1.05 12.55
CA TRP A 43 7.47 -1.24 13.71
C TRP A 43 6.67 -1.10 15.00
N ASN A 44 6.81 -2.09 15.89
CA ASN A 44 6.21 -2.04 17.20
C ASN A 44 7.27 -1.63 18.22
N ARG A 45 7.17 -0.42 18.75
CA ARG A 45 8.18 0.11 19.66
C ARG A 45 8.23 -0.65 20.98
N SER A 46 7.09 -1.11 21.46
CA SER A 46 7.03 -1.85 22.73
C SER A 46 7.71 -3.20 22.64
N LYS A 47 7.51 -3.90 21.54
CA LYS A 47 8.08 -5.23 21.35
C LYS A 47 9.41 -5.22 20.61
N GLN A 48 9.83 -4.08 20.09
CA GLN A 48 11.07 -3.94 19.33
C GLN A 48 11.12 -4.92 18.14
N GLU A 49 10.00 -5.03 17.43
CA GLU A 49 9.91 -5.93 16.27
C GLU A 49 8.89 -5.41 15.27
N TYR A 50 9.01 -5.87 14.03
CA TYR A 50 8.03 -5.56 12.99
C TYR A 50 6.81 -6.45 13.11
N SER A 51 5.67 -5.92 12.69
CA SER A 51 4.42 -6.68 12.60
C SER A 51 4.53 -7.77 11.54
N GLY A 52 3.55 -8.66 11.47
CA GLY A 52 3.34 -9.47 10.29
C GLY A 52 2.98 -8.60 9.10
N ASP A 53 2.90 -9.20 7.93
CA ASP A 53 2.60 -8.48 6.70
C ASP A 53 1.21 -7.83 6.75
N LYS A 54 1.15 -6.59 6.28
CA LYS A 54 -0.08 -5.82 6.15
C LYS A 54 -0.21 -5.34 4.72
N TYR A 55 -1.41 -4.96 4.34
CA TYR A 55 -1.71 -4.59 2.96
C TYR A 55 -2.54 -3.32 2.93
N THR A 56 -2.29 -2.48 1.92
CA THR A 56 -3.08 -1.27 1.73
C THR A 56 -3.20 -0.95 0.25
N ILE A 57 -4.34 -0.42 -0.13
CA ILE A 57 -4.56 0.07 -1.50
C ILE A 57 -4.59 1.58 -1.41
N ARG A 58 -3.76 2.24 -2.20
CA ARG A 58 -3.65 3.69 -2.21
C ARG A 58 -3.98 4.22 -3.59
N ARG A 59 -4.76 5.29 -3.64
CA ARG A 59 -5.05 6.00 -4.89
C ARG A 59 -4.42 7.37 -4.84
N TYR A 60 -3.78 7.71 -5.93
CA TYR A 60 -3.06 8.97 -6.09
C TYR A 60 -3.59 9.70 -7.31
N GLN A 61 -3.60 11.03 -7.24
CA GLN A 61 -3.93 11.87 -8.37
C GLN A 61 -2.72 12.73 -8.71
N LYS A 62 -2.38 12.78 -10.00
CA LYS A 62 -1.28 13.62 -10.46
C LYS A 62 -1.77 15.04 -10.65
N ARG A 63 -1.09 15.98 -10.00
CA ARG A 63 -1.38 17.41 -10.14
C ARG A 63 -0.06 18.16 -10.21
N ASN A 64 0.06 19.03 -11.21
CA ASN A 64 1.27 19.84 -11.41
C ASN A 64 2.53 18.97 -11.47
N GLY A 65 2.44 17.83 -12.15
CA GLY A 65 3.55 16.92 -12.31
C GLY A 65 3.89 16.06 -11.09
N GLN A 66 3.10 16.15 -10.02
CA GLN A 66 3.36 15.43 -8.78
C GLN A 66 2.15 14.60 -8.35
N TYR A 67 2.41 13.45 -7.76
CA TYR A 67 1.34 12.59 -7.26
C TYR A 67 0.98 12.94 -5.82
N GLN A 68 -0.31 13.04 -5.55
CA GLN A 68 -0.86 13.29 -4.22
C GLN A 68 -1.78 12.15 -3.85
N GLN A 69 -1.62 11.63 -2.64
CA GLN A 69 -2.51 10.58 -2.14
C GLN A 69 -3.90 11.15 -1.90
N LYS A 70 -4.91 10.54 -2.49
CA LYS A 70 -6.30 10.99 -2.38
C LYS A 70 -7.15 10.07 -1.51
N SER A 71 -6.88 8.78 -1.54
CA SER A 71 -7.62 7.83 -0.70
C SER A 71 -6.76 6.62 -0.39
N LYS A 72 -7.17 5.91 0.65
CA LYS A 72 -6.52 4.65 1.01
C LYS A 72 -7.55 3.69 1.57
N PHE A 73 -7.29 2.41 1.36
CA PHE A 73 -8.04 1.35 2.01
C PHE A 73 -7.06 0.36 2.62
N ASN A 74 -7.02 0.30 3.93
CA ASN A 74 -6.14 -0.62 4.64
C ASN A 74 -6.86 -1.96 4.79
N ILE A 75 -6.21 -3.02 4.32
CA ILE A 75 -6.71 -4.38 4.52
C ILE A 75 -6.23 -4.79 5.91
N SER A 76 -7.16 -4.95 6.83
CA SER A 76 -6.86 -5.02 8.26
C SER A 76 -6.22 -6.32 8.72
N SER A 77 -6.30 -7.39 7.92
CA SER A 77 -5.75 -8.68 8.32
C SER A 77 -5.52 -9.56 7.09
N ARG A 78 -4.73 -10.62 7.29
CA ARG A 78 -4.53 -11.61 6.26
C ARG A 78 -5.85 -12.30 5.88
N ASP A 79 -6.70 -12.54 6.88
CA ASP A 79 -8.01 -13.15 6.63
C ASP A 79 -8.88 -12.26 5.77
N GLN A 80 -8.89 -10.94 6.02
CA GLN A 80 -9.64 -10.02 5.18
C GLN A 80 -9.09 -10.01 3.76
N ALA A 81 -7.77 -10.03 3.61
CA ALA A 81 -7.15 -10.10 2.29
C ALA A 81 -7.62 -11.35 1.54
N GLN A 82 -7.64 -12.49 2.22
CA GLN A 82 -8.07 -13.74 1.60
C GLN A 82 -9.54 -13.69 1.21
N GLN A 83 -10.40 -13.08 2.02
CA GLN A 83 -11.81 -12.92 1.69
C GLN A 83 -12.00 -12.06 0.45
N ILE A 84 -11.20 -11.01 0.29
CA ILE A 84 -11.24 -10.16 -0.90
C ILE A 84 -10.84 -10.98 -2.14
N VAL A 85 -9.77 -11.77 -2.02
CA VAL A 85 -9.33 -12.64 -3.11
C VAL A 85 -10.43 -13.62 -3.50
N ASP A 86 -11.03 -14.27 -2.50
CA ASP A 86 -12.07 -15.27 -2.73
C ASP A 86 -13.30 -14.67 -3.39
N ALA A 87 -13.74 -13.51 -2.93
CA ALA A 87 -14.88 -12.81 -3.51
C ALA A 87 -14.61 -12.42 -4.97
N LEU A 88 -13.44 -11.86 -5.22
CA LEU A 88 -13.07 -11.46 -6.57
C LEU A 88 -12.96 -12.66 -7.50
N ASN A 89 -12.37 -13.76 -7.02
CA ASN A 89 -12.27 -14.98 -7.81
C ASN A 89 -13.65 -15.51 -8.18
N GLU A 90 -14.58 -15.47 -7.24
CA GLU A 90 -15.95 -15.92 -7.49
C GLU A 90 -16.65 -15.05 -8.53
N TRP A 91 -16.51 -13.73 -8.39
CA TRP A 91 -17.18 -12.78 -9.30
C TRP A 91 -16.54 -12.72 -10.69
N LEU A 92 -15.24 -12.91 -10.77
CA LEU A 92 -14.52 -12.85 -12.06
C LEU A 92 -14.62 -14.17 -12.83
N LYS A 93 -15.13 -15.19 -12.21
CA LYS A 93 -15.29 -16.50 -12.80
C LYS A 93 -16.55 -16.50 -13.69
N ASP A 94 -16.42 -16.93 -14.91
CA ASP A 94 -17.55 -17.01 -15.85
C ASP A 94 -18.04 -18.41 -16.02
#